data_ba5614e9ae36c03204706c169f1f1440
#
_entry.id   ba5614e9ae36c03204706c169f1f1440
#
_cell.length_a   1.000
_cell.length_b   1.000
_cell.length_c   1.000
_cell.angle_alpha   90.00
_cell.angle_beta   90.00
_cell.angle_gamma   90.00
#
_symmetry.space_group_name_H-M   'P 1'
#
loop_
_entity.id
_entity.type
_entity.pdbx_description
1 polymer ?
#
loop_
_entity_poly.entity_id
_entity_poly.type
_entity_poly.pdbx_seq_one_letter_code
_entity_poly.pdbx_strand_id
1 'polypeptide(L)'
;MIALIATLLLACGGGTTPSTDSQNTTTAESPKEVFSASQQVATFAGGCFWCVEAPFEDLDGVISVVSGYSGGKEKNPTYGEVAGGKTSHRESVQITFDPEIISYAELVDIFWQTYDPTDVGGSFFDRGTQYESAIFFHNDQQKKVAEESKKRLDQSKRFSKPIATPIIKFTNFYPAEDYHQDYYKKSPQDYYSYRRGSGRDAFIQKHWPELSAKKYPAPSKNELKKELNELQYEVTMEGATEFAFENEYNGNKEEGIYVCVVTGTPLFSSKDKYESGSGWPSFTKPIDARVIDKPVDKTLGMMRVEVRSKLGNSHLGHVFYDGPAPTGLRYCMNSAAMKFVPKSQMEAAGYKDYLWVVD
;
A
#
# COMPACT_ATOMS: atom_id res chain seq x y z
N MET A 1 -14.18 -42.40 59.40
CA MET A 1 -13.36 -42.71 60.64
C MET A 1 -12.28 -41.62 60.65
N ILE A 2 -12.48 -40.72 61.65
CA ILE A 2 -11.59 -40.44 62.79
C ILE A 2 -10.28 -39.75 62.33
N ALA A 3 -9.84 -38.61 62.80
CA ALA A 3 -10.12 -37.54 63.78
C ALA A 3 -8.93 -36.59 63.68
N LEU A 4 -9.17 -35.31 63.60
CA LEU A 4 -8.85 -34.28 64.60
C LEU A 4 -7.60 -34.55 65.47
N ILE A 5 -6.69 -33.56 65.53
CA ILE A 5 -6.31 -32.86 66.75
C ILE A 5 -5.55 -31.56 66.37
N ALA A 6 -6.05 -30.47 66.92
CA ALA A 6 -5.42 -29.16 67.00
C ALA A 6 -4.54 -29.10 68.27
N THR A 7 -3.50 -28.31 68.28
CA THR A 7 -2.97 -27.72 69.49
C THR A 7 -2.37 -26.35 69.24
N LEU A 8 -2.91 -25.39 69.94
CA LEU A 8 -2.55 -24.00 70.14
C LEU A 8 -1.46 -23.88 71.19
N LEU A 9 -0.45 -22.98 71.04
CA LEU A 9 0.14 -22.31 72.22
C LEU A 9 0.79 -20.98 71.77
N LEU A 10 0.43 -19.98 72.58
CA LEU A 10 0.90 -18.56 72.54
C LEU A 10 2.34 -18.43 73.11
N ALA A 11 3.11 -17.39 72.69
CA ALA A 11 3.31 -16.17 73.49
C ALA A 11 4.56 -15.34 73.01
N CYS A 12 4.36 -14.05 72.94
CA CYS A 12 5.22 -12.91 73.33
C CYS A 12 6.64 -12.82 72.79
N GLY A 13 7.02 -11.79 71.97
CA GLY A 13 7.15 -10.42 72.40
C GLY A 13 8.50 -9.88 71.96
N GLY A 14 8.60 -8.74 71.34
CA GLY A 14 9.85 -8.02 71.15
C GLY A 14 9.90 -7.27 69.82
N GLY A 15 9.57 -5.99 69.87
CA GLY A 15 9.61 -5.09 68.66
C GLY A 15 11.01 -4.62 68.34
N THR A 16 11.20 -4.30 67.07
CA THR A 16 12.04 -3.19 66.60
C THR A 16 11.60 -2.80 65.17
N THR A 17 11.62 -1.53 64.94
CA THR A 17 11.10 -0.71 63.84
C THR A 17 11.66 -1.00 62.43
N PRO A 18 11.07 -0.41 61.39
CA PRO A 18 11.03 -0.98 60.04
C PRO A 18 12.16 -0.45 59.15
N SER A 19 12.74 -1.32 58.36
CA SER A 19 13.49 -0.93 57.15
C SER A 19 12.58 -1.10 55.94
N THR A 20 12.30 0.02 55.32
CA THR A 20 11.61 0.12 54.04
C THR A 20 12.50 -0.44 52.92
N ASP A 21 12.24 -1.67 52.53
CA ASP A 21 12.75 -2.21 51.29
C ASP A 21 11.64 -2.06 50.23
N SER A 22 11.79 -1.00 49.42
CA SER A 22 10.98 -0.78 48.25
C SER A 22 11.30 -1.85 47.23
N GLN A 23 10.54 -2.92 47.19
CA GLN A 23 10.50 -3.82 46.05
C GLN A 23 9.89 -3.05 44.85
N ASN A 24 10.77 -2.55 44.01
CA ASN A 24 10.44 -2.00 42.70
C ASN A 24 10.01 -3.17 41.80
N THR A 25 8.73 -3.52 41.85
CA THR A 25 8.11 -4.40 40.85
C THR A 25 8.00 -3.61 39.55
N THR A 26 9.06 -3.68 38.74
CA THR A 26 9.00 -3.28 37.36
C THR A 26 8.02 -4.21 36.66
N THR A 27 6.76 -3.80 36.60
CA THR A 27 5.81 -4.34 35.62
C THR A 27 6.43 -4.08 34.26
N ALA A 28 6.85 -5.14 33.58
CA ALA A 28 7.22 -5.06 32.17
C ALA A 28 5.98 -4.55 31.41
N GLU A 29 5.98 -3.26 31.07
CA GLU A 29 5.08 -2.73 30.06
C GLU A 29 5.29 -3.53 28.80
N SER A 30 4.22 -4.18 28.31
CA SER A 30 4.17 -4.73 26.97
C SER A 30 4.65 -3.64 25.99
N PRO A 31 5.41 -3.99 24.93
CA PRO A 31 5.87 -3.01 23.97
C PRO A 31 4.65 -2.23 23.47
N LYS A 32 4.58 -0.95 23.76
CA LYS A 32 3.62 -0.04 23.13
C LYS A 32 3.84 -0.20 21.65
N GLU A 33 2.76 -0.46 20.93
CA GLU A 33 2.74 -0.42 19.47
C GLU A 33 3.42 0.86 19.02
N VAL A 34 4.57 0.72 18.35
CA VAL A 34 5.44 1.84 17.92
C VAL A 34 4.80 2.65 16.77
N PHE A 35 3.63 2.23 16.29
CA PHE A 35 2.88 2.90 15.23
C PHE A 35 1.64 3.59 15.78
N SER A 36 1.83 4.63 16.59
CA SER A 36 0.80 5.63 16.88
C SER A 36 0.98 6.83 15.94
N ALA A 37 1.12 6.59 14.65
CA ALA A 37 0.90 7.63 13.66
C ALA A 37 -0.59 7.93 13.60
N SER A 38 -0.95 9.18 13.38
CA SER A 38 -2.33 9.59 13.18
C SER A 38 -2.88 8.91 11.91
N GLN A 39 -3.71 7.88 12.08
CA GLN A 39 -4.39 7.20 10.97
C GLN A 39 -5.03 8.23 10.05
N GLN A 40 -4.91 8.00 8.74
CA GLN A 40 -5.53 8.85 7.73
C GLN A 40 -6.62 8.10 7.00
N VAL A 41 -7.48 8.87 6.34
CA VAL A 41 -8.62 8.33 5.58
C VAL A 41 -8.54 8.81 4.14
N ALA A 42 -8.77 7.89 3.18
CA ALA A 42 -8.99 8.17 1.78
C ALA A 42 -10.40 7.71 1.39
N THR A 43 -11.07 8.42 0.45
CA THR A 43 -12.40 8.04 -0.02
C THR A 43 -12.47 8.14 -1.53
N PHE A 44 -12.86 7.04 -2.20
CA PHE A 44 -12.89 6.91 -3.65
C PHE A 44 -14.21 6.33 -4.15
N ALA A 45 -14.68 6.80 -5.29
CA ALA A 45 -15.78 6.22 -6.07
C ALA A 45 -15.26 5.83 -7.45
N GLY A 46 -15.47 4.59 -7.89
CA GLY A 46 -14.96 4.04 -9.16
C GLY A 46 -15.91 3.04 -9.83
N GLY A 47 -17.22 3.27 -9.73
CA GLY A 47 -18.27 2.34 -10.12
C GLY A 47 -18.60 1.37 -8.98
N CYS A 48 -18.93 0.13 -9.29
CA CYS A 48 -19.28 -0.88 -8.28
C CYS A 48 -18.22 -0.96 -7.17
N PHE A 49 -18.61 -0.66 -5.94
CA PHE A 49 -17.70 -0.60 -4.78
C PHE A 49 -17.02 -1.94 -4.47
N TRP A 50 -17.63 -3.10 -4.73
CA TRP A 50 -16.98 -4.41 -4.58
C TRP A 50 -15.68 -4.50 -5.39
N CYS A 51 -15.67 -3.93 -6.61
CA CYS A 51 -14.51 -3.96 -7.48
C CYS A 51 -13.45 -2.93 -7.12
N VAL A 52 -13.84 -1.89 -6.38
CA VAL A 52 -12.91 -0.87 -5.87
C VAL A 52 -12.35 -1.28 -4.50
N GLU A 53 -13.11 -1.95 -3.64
CA GLU A 53 -12.71 -2.43 -2.31
C GLU A 53 -11.55 -3.44 -2.38
N ALA A 54 -11.75 -4.52 -3.13
CA ALA A 54 -10.83 -5.67 -3.14
C ALA A 54 -9.34 -5.35 -3.41
N PRO A 55 -8.97 -4.41 -4.31
CA PRO A 55 -7.56 -4.08 -4.54
C PRO A 55 -6.82 -3.42 -3.38
N PHE A 56 -7.53 -2.92 -2.37
CA PHE A 56 -6.94 -2.22 -1.24
C PHE A 56 -6.82 -3.06 0.03
N GLU A 57 -7.62 -4.11 0.15
CA GLU A 57 -7.77 -4.91 1.37
C GLU A 57 -6.47 -5.58 1.86
N ASP A 58 -5.66 -6.07 0.93
CA ASP A 58 -4.44 -6.84 1.25
C ASP A 58 -3.16 -6.00 1.10
N LEU A 59 -3.28 -4.65 1.21
CA LEU A 59 -2.12 -3.76 1.14
C LEU A 59 -1.53 -3.53 2.53
N ASP A 60 -0.23 -3.68 2.64
CA ASP A 60 0.49 -3.31 3.86
C ASP A 60 0.27 -1.82 4.17
N GLY A 61 -0.16 -1.53 5.39
CA GLY A 61 -0.49 -0.18 5.84
C GLY A 61 -1.95 0.21 5.66
N VAL A 62 -2.77 -0.58 4.97
CA VAL A 62 -4.23 -0.44 4.98
C VAL A 62 -4.78 -1.12 6.21
N ILE A 63 -5.52 -0.37 7.02
CA ILE A 63 -6.08 -0.83 8.30
C ILE A 63 -7.50 -1.37 8.10
N SER A 64 -8.29 -0.67 7.27
CA SER A 64 -9.63 -1.11 6.91
C SER A 64 -10.07 -0.50 5.59
N VAL A 65 -10.90 -1.22 4.85
CA VAL A 65 -11.62 -0.73 3.67
C VAL A 65 -13.11 -0.97 3.92
N VAL A 66 -13.92 0.06 3.74
CA VAL A 66 -15.36 0.00 3.97
C VAL A 66 -16.08 0.44 2.70
N SER A 67 -16.91 -0.44 2.14
CA SER A 67 -17.85 -0.10 1.06
C SER A 67 -18.99 0.74 1.59
N GLY A 68 -19.42 1.76 0.84
CA GLY A 68 -20.46 2.69 1.28
C GLY A 68 -20.87 3.70 0.23
N TYR A 69 -21.43 4.80 0.69
CA TYR A 69 -22.03 5.85 -0.14
C TYR A 69 -21.48 7.21 0.25
N SER A 70 -21.07 8.03 -0.75
CA SER A 70 -20.50 9.34 -0.51
C SER A 70 -20.94 10.40 -1.53
N GLY A 71 -20.82 11.67 -1.14
CA GLY A 71 -21.01 12.83 -2.01
C GLY A 71 -22.46 13.26 -2.24
N GLY A 72 -23.44 12.53 -1.71
CA GLY A 72 -24.86 12.88 -1.78
C GLY A 72 -25.33 13.78 -0.63
N LYS A 73 -26.57 14.23 -0.71
CA LYS A 73 -27.22 15.11 0.28
C LYS A 73 -28.12 14.34 1.25
N GLU A 74 -28.57 13.18 0.85
CA GLU A 74 -29.49 12.33 1.58
C GLU A 74 -28.78 11.75 2.81
N LYS A 75 -29.48 11.68 3.93
CA LYS A 75 -28.96 11.11 5.18
C LYS A 75 -29.33 9.64 5.29
N ASN A 76 -28.37 8.81 5.70
CA ASN A 76 -28.56 7.38 5.92
C ASN A 76 -29.23 6.68 4.72
N PRO A 77 -28.68 6.81 3.49
CA PRO A 77 -29.24 6.17 2.33
C PRO A 77 -29.13 4.65 2.45
N THR A 78 -30.09 3.94 1.90
CA THR A 78 -30.06 2.49 1.76
C THR A 78 -29.53 2.09 0.39
N TYR A 79 -29.03 0.85 0.24
CA TYR A 79 -28.59 0.32 -1.05
C TYR A 79 -29.68 0.43 -2.12
N GLY A 80 -30.93 0.08 -1.78
CA GLY A 80 -32.03 0.13 -2.73
C GLY A 80 -32.34 1.56 -3.23
N GLU A 81 -32.07 2.58 -2.45
CA GLU A 81 -32.22 3.98 -2.86
C GLU A 81 -31.08 4.44 -3.74
N VAL A 82 -29.83 4.09 -3.38
CA VAL A 82 -28.63 4.47 -4.16
C VAL A 82 -28.60 3.73 -5.48
N ALA A 83 -28.69 2.40 -5.47
CA ALA A 83 -28.67 1.58 -6.67
C ALA A 83 -29.84 1.89 -7.62
N GLY A 84 -31.00 2.28 -7.05
CA GLY A 84 -32.18 2.73 -7.82
C GLY A 84 -32.10 4.15 -8.35
N GLY A 85 -30.95 4.87 -8.14
CA GLY A 85 -30.76 6.24 -8.61
C GLY A 85 -31.67 7.28 -7.94
N LYS A 86 -32.15 6.99 -6.71
CA LYS A 86 -33.05 7.88 -5.95
C LYS A 86 -32.32 8.86 -5.07
N THR A 87 -31.01 8.77 -5.02
CA THR A 87 -30.12 9.64 -4.24
C THR A 87 -29.05 10.26 -5.12
N SER A 88 -28.35 11.26 -4.59
CA SER A 88 -27.17 11.87 -5.23
C SER A 88 -25.84 11.26 -4.78
N HIS A 89 -25.88 10.16 -4.02
CA HIS A 89 -24.71 9.44 -3.58
C HIS A 89 -24.07 8.60 -4.68
N ARG A 90 -22.74 8.41 -4.57
CA ARG A 90 -21.96 7.43 -5.36
C ARG A 90 -21.60 6.23 -4.50
N GLU A 91 -21.63 5.04 -5.10
CA GLU A 91 -20.94 3.89 -4.51
C GLU A 91 -19.46 4.23 -4.34
N SER A 92 -18.97 4.09 -3.12
CA SER A 92 -17.67 4.56 -2.71
C SER A 92 -17.01 3.57 -1.77
N VAL A 93 -15.70 3.64 -1.66
CA VAL A 93 -14.94 2.97 -0.60
C VAL A 93 -14.24 4.01 0.27
N GLN A 94 -14.24 3.78 1.57
CA GLN A 94 -13.46 4.55 2.53
C GLN A 94 -12.36 3.67 3.10
N ILE A 95 -11.11 4.14 2.99
CA ILE A 95 -9.90 3.42 3.34
C ILE A 95 -9.26 4.13 4.52
N THR A 96 -9.13 3.43 5.66
CA THR A 96 -8.30 3.89 6.77
C THR A 96 -6.92 3.29 6.60
N PHE A 97 -5.89 4.10 6.66
CA PHE A 97 -4.51 3.67 6.39
C PHE A 97 -3.49 4.34 7.33
N ASP A 98 -2.36 3.67 7.49
CA ASP A 98 -1.19 4.20 8.18
C ASP A 98 -0.29 4.92 7.16
N PRO A 99 -0.19 6.26 7.21
CA PRO A 99 0.61 7.04 6.25
C PRO A 99 2.11 6.78 6.36
N GLU A 100 2.57 6.14 7.43
CA GLU A 100 3.97 5.74 7.59
C GLU A 100 4.29 4.46 6.81
N ILE A 101 3.29 3.64 6.49
CA ILE A 101 3.47 2.39 5.75
C ILE A 101 3.06 2.55 4.28
N ILE A 102 1.91 3.18 4.02
CA ILE A 102 1.42 3.44 2.66
C ILE A 102 0.95 4.90 2.54
N SER A 103 1.42 5.61 1.53
CA SER A 103 1.05 7.00 1.32
C SER A 103 -0.28 7.14 0.59
N TYR A 104 -0.94 8.29 0.76
CA TYR A 104 -2.13 8.63 -0.03
C TYR A 104 -1.86 8.63 -1.54
N ALA A 105 -0.64 8.99 -1.98
CA ALA A 105 -0.25 8.96 -3.38
C ALA A 105 -0.25 7.55 -3.96
N GLU A 106 0.23 6.55 -3.19
CA GLU A 106 0.18 5.14 -3.59
C GLU A 106 -1.26 4.64 -3.70
N LEU A 107 -2.14 5.02 -2.75
CA LEU A 107 -3.56 4.67 -2.83
C LEU A 107 -4.24 5.28 -4.06
N VAL A 108 -3.95 6.53 -4.41
CA VAL A 108 -4.48 7.18 -5.62
C VAL A 108 -3.97 6.49 -6.89
N ASP A 109 -2.70 6.12 -6.94
CA ASP A 109 -2.12 5.44 -8.09
C ASP A 109 -2.73 4.03 -8.29
N ILE A 110 -3.05 3.30 -7.20
CA ILE A 110 -3.80 2.04 -7.25
C ILE A 110 -5.25 2.28 -7.68
N PHE A 111 -5.91 3.33 -7.17
CA PHE A 111 -7.28 3.65 -7.52
C PHE A 111 -7.47 3.83 -9.03
N TRP A 112 -6.57 4.54 -9.74
CA TRP A 112 -6.63 4.71 -11.19
C TRP A 112 -6.68 3.39 -11.96
N GLN A 113 -6.22 2.31 -11.37
CA GLN A 113 -6.12 0.99 -11.98
C GLN A 113 -7.35 0.10 -11.72
N THR A 114 -8.39 0.63 -11.07
CA THR A 114 -9.58 -0.14 -10.68
C THR A 114 -10.77 0.07 -11.62
N TYR A 115 -10.77 1.10 -12.48
CA TYR A 115 -11.90 1.49 -13.33
C TYR A 115 -11.45 2.23 -14.60
N ASP A 116 -12.38 2.63 -15.46
CA ASP A 116 -12.11 3.53 -16.61
C ASP A 116 -12.20 5.00 -16.17
N PRO A 117 -11.09 5.72 -15.97
CA PRO A 117 -11.11 7.10 -15.50
C PRO A 117 -11.57 8.11 -16.56
N THR A 118 -11.84 7.67 -17.79
CA THR A 118 -12.35 8.51 -18.89
C THR A 118 -13.85 8.41 -19.07
N ASP A 119 -14.53 7.49 -18.34
CA ASP A 119 -15.98 7.32 -18.40
C ASP A 119 -16.68 8.38 -17.54
N VAL A 120 -17.66 9.07 -18.11
CA VAL A 120 -18.40 10.18 -17.45
C VAL A 120 -19.78 9.78 -16.92
N GLY A 121 -20.29 8.60 -17.26
CA GLY A 121 -21.67 8.23 -16.95
C GLY A 121 -21.83 6.92 -16.21
N GLY A 122 -20.81 6.50 -15.49
CA GLY A 122 -20.77 5.25 -14.75
C GLY A 122 -19.42 4.56 -14.83
N SER A 123 -19.41 3.24 -14.80
CA SER A 123 -18.20 2.43 -14.94
C SER A 123 -18.58 1.09 -15.58
N PHE A 124 -18.12 0.86 -16.82
CA PHE A 124 -18.41 -0.34 -17.62
C PHE A 124 -19.92 -0.56 -17.82
N PHE A 125 -20.49 -1.70 -17.36
CA PHE A 125 -21.93 -1.97 -17.47
C PHE A 125 -22.77 -1.25 -16.41
N ASP A 126 -22.14 -0.77 -15.34
CA ASP A 126 -22.83 -0.03 -14.29
C ASP A 126 -23.03 1.41 -14.75
N ARG A 127 -24.27 1.80 -15.00
CA ARG A 127 -24.61 3.12 -15.55
C ARG A 127 -25.48 3.91 -14.58
N GLY A 128 -25.21 5.20 -14.53
CA GLY A 128 -25.93 6.15 -13.67
C GLY A 128 -24.99 6.89 -12.71
N THR A 129 -25.53 7.95 -12.10
CA THR A 129 -24.77 8.86 -11.22
C THR A 129 -24.16 8.16 -10.01
N GLN A 130 -24.82 7.10 -9.52
CA GLN A 130 -24.34 6.29 -8.39
C GLN A 130 -23.05 5.51 -8.72
N TYR A 131 -22.74 5.31 -9.99
CA TYR A 131 -21.54 4.60 -10.47
C TYR A 131 -20.49 5.52 -11.10
N GLU A 132 -20.71 6.84 -11.06
CA GLU A 132 -19.71 7.80 -11.51
C GLU A 132 -18.48 7.80 -10.60
N SER A 133 -17.31 7.99 -11.21
CA SER A 133 -16.05 8.08 -10.47
C SER A 133 -15.89 9.42 -9.74
N ALA A 134 -15.17 9.41 -8.62
CA ALA A 134 -14.71 10.60 -7.90
C ALA A 134 -13.55 10.26 -6.95
N ILE A 135 -12.66 11.23 -6.71
CA ILE A 135 -11.74 11.25 -5.59
C ILE A 135 -12.26 12.28 -4.59
N PHE A 136 -12.58 11.86 -3.35
CA PHE A 136 -13.02 12.75 -2.30
C PHE A 136 -11.85 13.12 -1.39
N PHE A 137 -11.36 14.36 -1.47
CA PHE A 137 -10.25 14.81 -0.64
C PHE A 137 -10.70 15.29 0.74
N HIS A 138 -10.01 14.88 1.80
CA HIS A 138 -10.29 15.24 3.19
C HIS A 138 -9.53 16.50 3.64
N ASN A 139 -8.43 16.84 2.95
CA ASN A 139 -7.59 18.00 3.24
C ASN A 139 -6.88 18.52 1.98
N ASP A 140 -6.25 19.69 2.07
CA ASP A 140 -5.60 20.34 0.93
C ASP A 140 -4.37 19.55 0.41
N GLN A 141 -3.69 18.79 1.26
CA GLN A 141 -2.58 17.94 0.85
C GLN A 141 -3.07 16.79 -0.04
N GLN A 142 -4.16 16.12 0.35
CA GLN A 142 -4.79 15.08 -0.48
C GLN A 142 -5.29 15.66 -1.81
N LYS A 143 -5.89 16.85 -1.78
CA LYS A 143 -6.31 17.54 -3.01
C LYS A 143 -5.15 17.72 -3.97
N LYS A 144 -4.03 18.28 -3.48
CA LYS A 144 -2.83 18.52 -4.28
C LYS A 144 -2.27 17.22 -4.87
N VAL A 145 -2.14 16.16 -4.06
CA VAL A 145 -1.64 14.86 -4.51
C VAL A 145 -2.54 14.26 -5.60
N ALA A 146 -3.87 14.31 -5.41
CA ALA A 146 -4.82 13.78 -6.39
C ALA A 146 -4.78 14.57 -7.70
N GLU A 147 -4.69 15.90 -7.67
CA GLU A 147 -4.58 16.75 -8.85
C GLU A 147 -3.29 16.51 -9.61
N GLU A 148 -2.16 16.37 -8.91
CA GLU A 148 -0.86 16.06 -9.52
C GLU A 148 -0.86 14.66 -10.14
N SER A 149 -1.43 13.64 -9.46
CA SER A 149 -1.55 12.29 -9.99
C SER A 149 -2.46 12.24 -11.22
N LYS A 150 -3.62 12.91 -11.19
CA LYS A 150 -4.52 13.05 -12.35
C LYS A 150 -3.79 13.69 -13.54
N LYS A 151 -3.04 14.76 -13.31
CA LYS A 151 -2.27 15.44 -14.34
C LYS A 151 -1.21 14.53 -14.96
N ARG A 152 -0.43 13.81 -14.14
CA ARG A 152 0.54 12.82 -14.62
C ARG A 152 -0.12 11.75 -15.51
N LEU A 153 -1.24 11.18 -15.02
CA LEU A 153 -1.96 10.16 -15.76
C LEU A 153 -2.49 10.67 -17.10
N ASP A 154 -3.03 11.89 -17.14
CA ASP A 154 -3.54 12.50 -18.38
C ASP A 154 -2.39 12.79 -19.39
N GLN A 155 -1.24 13.26 -18.88
CA GLN A 155 -0.04 13.50 -19.68
C GLN A 155 0.61 12.22 -20.22
N SER A 156 0.46 11.08 -19.52
CA SER A 156 1.02 9.79 -19.93
C SER A 156 0.46 9.26 -21.26
N LYS A 157 -0.66 9.82 -21.75
CA LYS A 157 -1.37 9.36 -22.95
C LYS A 157 -1.77 7.88 -22.94
N ARG A 158 -1.85 7.30 -21.74
CA ARG A 158 -2.33 5.91 -21.55
C ARG A 158 -3.75 5.73 -22.05
N PHE A 159 -4.56 6.77 -21.96
CA PHE A 159 -5.93 6.82 -22.46
C PHE A 159 -6.04 7.78 -23.65
N SER A 160 -6.92 7.44 -24.60
CA SER A 160 -7.20 8.28 -25.78
C SER A 160 -8.11 9.48 -25.49
N LYS A 161 -8.79 9.45 -24.32
CA LYS A 161 -9.67 10.49 -23.83
C LYS A 161 -9.08 11.13 -22.59
N PRO A 162 -9.42 12.39 -22.27
CA PRO A 162 -8.99 13.02 -21.02
C PRO A 162 -9.58 12.31 -19.80
N ILE A 163 -8.87 12.42 -18.67
CA ILE A 163 -9.33 11.87 -17.38
C ILE A 163 -10.52 12.68 -16.88
N ALA A 164 -11.69 12.04 -16.84
CA ALA A 164 -12.97 12.66 -16.48
C ALA A 164 -13.21 12.73 -14.96
N THR A 165 -12.59 11.84 -14.20
CA THR A 165 -12.78 11.72 -12.74
C THR A 165 -12.61 13.06 -12.02
N PRO A 166 -13.65 13.58 -11.33
CA PRO A 166 -13.53 14.81 -10.57
C PRO A 166 -12.82 14.58 -9.23
N ILE A 167 -12.18 15.64 -8.72
CA ILE A 167 -11.58 15.70 -7.39
C ILE A 167 -12.46 16.63 -6.55
N ILE A 168 -13.19 16.07 -5.58
CA ILE A 168 -14.29 16.72 -4.86
C ILE A 168 -13.95 16.77 -3.37
N LYS A 169 -14.34 17.85 -2.69
CA LYS A 169 -14.19 17.92 -1.24
C LYS A 169 -15.11 16.89 -0.56
N PHE A 170 -14.54 16.11 0.35
CA PHE A 170 -15.29 15.16 1.18
C PHE A 170 -16.34 15.88 2.04
N THR A 171 -17.52 15.32 2.13
CA THR A 171 -18.63 15.87 2.93
C THR A 171 -19.22 14.85 3.89
N ASN A 172 -19.42 13.62 3.44
CA ASN A 172 -20.05 12.55 4.20
C ASN A 172 -19.67 11.18 3.64
N PHE A 173 -19.84 10.18 4.48
CA PHE A 173 -19.77 8.76 4.11
C PHE A 173 -20.75 7.97 4.96
N TYR A 174 -21.51 7.09 4.34
CA TYR A 174 -22.42 6.17 4.98
C TYR A 174 -22.00 4.74 4.62
N PRO A 175 -21.61 3.90 5.59
CA PRO A 175 -21.28 2.50 5.32
C PRO A 175 -22.46 1.79 4.65
N ALA A 176 -22.16 0.96 3.66
CA ALA A 176 -23.13 0.06 3.08
C ALA A 176 -23.42 -1.09 4.04
N GLU A 177 -24.50 -1.81 3.78
CA GLU A 177 -24.96 -2.94 4.58
C GLU A 177 -23.91 -4.05 4.64
N ASP A 178 -23.88 -4.81 5.73
CA ASP A 178 -22.82 -5.82 6.03
C ASP A 178 -22.62 -6.87 4.93
N TYR A 179 -23.67 -7.20 4.17
CA TYR A 179 -23.56 -8.17 3.08
C TYR A 179 -22.78 -7.64 1.87
N HIS A 180 -22.51 -6.34 1.79
CA HIS A 180 -21.69 -5.72 0.76
C HIS A 180 -20.19 -5.69 1.14
N GLN A 181 -19.86 -5.68 2.43
CA GLN A 181 -18.48 -5.64 2.89
C GLN A 181 -17.79 -6.97 2.57
N ASP A 182 -16.53 -6.93 2.13
CA ASP A 182 -15.74 -8.12 1.77
C ASP A 182 -16.45 -9.04 0.76
N TYR A 183 -17.24 -8.50 -0.15
CA TYR A 183 -18.07 -9.31 -1.05
C TYR A 183 -17.23 -10.31 -1.87
N TYR A 184 -16.03 -9.94 -2.29
CA TYR A 184 -15.11 -10.82 -3.02
C TYR A 184 -14.64 -12.04 -2.20
N LYS A 185 -14.62 -11.94 -0.85
CA LYS A 185 -14.32 -13.05 0.07
C LYS A 185 -15.57 -13.87 0.37
N LYS A 186 -16.73 -13.21 0.57
CA LYS A 186 -18.00 -13.85 0.94
C LYS A 186 -18.66 -14.58 -0.24
N SER A 187 -18.56 -14.04 -1.45
CA SER A 187 -19.18 -14.55 -2.67
C SER A 187 -18.20 -14.54 -3.87
N PRO A 188 -17.08 -15.25 -3.81
CA PRO A 188 -16.00 -15.13 -4.80
C PRO A 188 -16.46 -15.53 -6.22
N GLN A 189 -17.32 -16.53 -6.38
CA GLN A 189 -17.80 -16.94 -7.70
C GLN A 189 -18.62 -15.84 -8.38
N ASP A 190 -19.55 -15.23 -7.65
CA ASP A 190 -20.39 -14.16 -8.16
C ASP A 190 -19.57 -12.90 -8.44
N TYR A 191 -18.67 -12.55 -7.52
CA TYR A 191 -17.75 -11.41 -7.68
C TYR A 191 -16.89 -11.54 -8.94
N TYR A 192 -16.18 -12.65 -9.11
CA TYR A 192 -15.30 -12.82 -10.28
C TYR A 192 -16.08 -12.99 -11.59
N SER A 193 -17.28 -13.58 -11.55
CA SER A 193 -18.16 -13.67 -12.71
C SER A 193 -18.64 -12.28 -13.15
N TYR A 194 -19.12 -11.48 -12.21
CA TYR A 194 -19.52 -10.09 -12.44
C TYR A 194 -18.36 -9.24 -12.95
N ARG A 195 -17.21 -9.28 -12.28
CA ARG A 195 -16.02 -8.50 -12.63
C ARG A 195 -15.55 -8.77 -14.07
N ARG A 196 -15.48 -10.05 -14.46
CA ARG A 196 -15.15 -10.44 -15.84
C ARG A 196 -16.25 -10.04 -16.83
N GLY A 197 -17.51 -10.32 -16.48
CA GLY A 197 -18.67 -10.04 -17.33
C GLY A 197 -18.87 -8.54 -17.60
N SER A 198 -18.50 -7.68 -16.65
CA SER A 198 -18.59 -6.21 -16.82
C SER A 198 -17.58 -5.64 -17.82
N GLY A 199 -16.56 -6.41 -18.23
CA GLY A 199 -15.47 -5.93 -19.09
C GLY A 199 -14.33 -5.25 -18.35
N ARG A 200 -14.41 -5.11 -17.01
CA ARG A 200 -13.40 -4.46 -16.17
C ARG A 200 -12.03 -5.12 -16.29
N ASP A 201 -11.97 -6.44 -16.17
CA ASP A 201 -10.70 -7.17 -16.25
C ASP A 201 -10.02 -7.01 -17.61
N ALA A 202 -10.79 -7.07 -18.70
CA ALA A 202 -10.26 -6.85 -20.06
C ALA A 202 -9.74 -5.43 -20.25
N PHE A 203 -10.44 -4.43 -19.69
CA PHE A 203 -9.99 -3.04 -19.72
C PHE A 203 -8.70 -2.84 -18.93
N ILE A 204 -8.63 -3.36 -17.69
CA ILE A 204 -7.45 -3.27 -16.85
C ILE A 204 -6.28 -3.95 -17.54
N GLN A 205 -6.45 -5.17 -18.04
CA GLN A 205 -5.39 -5.88 -18.76
C GLN A 205 -4.88 -5.12 -19.98
N LYS A 206 -5.78 -4.44 -20.71
CA LYS A 206 -5.43 -3.64 -21.88
C LYS A 206 -4.63 -2.39 -21.52
N HIS A 207 -5.07 -1.66 -20.52
CA HIS A 207 -4.51 -0.35 -20.16
C HIS A 207 -3.42 -0.43 -19.09
N TRP A 208 -3.38 -1.51 -18.30
CA TRP A 208 -2.41 -1.78 -17.24
C TRP A 208 -1.82 -3.19 -17.37
N PRO A 209 -1.22 -3.54 -18.53
CA PRO A 209 -0.71 -4.89 -18.81
C PRO A 209 0.40 -5.31 -17.83
N GLU A 210 1.08 -4.34 -17.21
CA GLU A 210 2.10 -4.53 -16.19
C GLU A 210 1.59 -5.24 -14.92
N LEU A 211 0.29 -5.17 -14.64
CA LEU A 211 -0.30 -5.81 -13.45
C LEU A 211 -0.42 -7.34 -13.56
N SER A 212 -0.05 -7.91 -14.70
CA SER A 212 -0.12 -9.37 -14.89
C SER A 212 1.03 -10.09 -14.17
N ALA A 213 0.73 -10.84 -13.11
CA ALA A 213 1.69 -11.64 -12.35
C ALA A 213 2.47 -12.67 -13.20
N LYS A 214 1.97 -13.03 -14.36
CA LYS A 214 2.63 -13.99 -15.27
C LYS A 214 3.85 -13.41 -15.99
N LYS A 215 4.00 -12.08 -16.01
CA LYS A 215 5.08 -11.41 -16.75
C LYS A 215 6.44 -11.55 -16.07
N TYR A 216 6.47 -11.74 -14.75
CA TYR A 216 7.70 -11.74 -13.93
C TYR A 216 7.76 -12.98 -13.03
N PRO A 217 8.01 -14.19 -13.57
CA PRO A 217 8.11 -15.41 -12.74
C PRO A 217 9.35 -15.32 -11.84
N ALA A 218 9.22 -15.80 -10.60
CA ALA A 218 10.35 -15.92 -9.70
C ALA A 218 11.23 -17.12 -10.12
N PRO A 219 12.56 -16.91 -10.33
CA PRO A 219 13.48 -18.01 -10.59
C PRO A 219 13.65 -18.91 -9.36
N SER A 220 14.06 -20.17 -9.60
CA SER A 220 14.42 -21.07 -8.50
C SER A 220 15.71 -20.63 -7.79
N LYS A 221 15.90 -21.05 -6.52
CA LYS A 221 17.15 -20.75 -5.78
C LYS A 221 18.42 -21.20 -6.51
N ASN A 222 18.36 -22.29 -7.27
CA ASN A 222 19.52 -22.81 -8.02
C ASN A 222 19.84 -21.96 -9.25
N GLU A 223 18.83 -21.38 -9.89
CA GLU A 223 19.01 -20.41 -10.98
C GLU A 223 19.60 -19.12 -10.44
N LEU A 224 19.05 -18.59 -9.33
CA LEU A 224 19.55 -17.37 -8.68
C LEU A 224 21.03 -17.46 -8.30
N LYS A 225 21.50 -18.59 -7.78
CA LYS A 225 22.94 -18.79 -7.47
C LYS A 225 23.86 -18.73 -8.69
N LYS A 226 23.34 -18.95 -9.89
CA LYS A 226 24.11 -18.90 -11.14
C LYS A 226 24.05 -17.53 -11.81
N GLU A 227 22.93 -16.82 -11.64
CA GLU A 227 22.63 -15.55 -12.32
C GLU A 227 23.06 -14.33 -11.52
N LEU A 228 22.96 -14.39 -10.19
CA LEU A 228 23.34 -13.31 -9.30
C LEU A 228 24.83 -13.39 -8.95
N ASN A 229 25.51 -12.23 -8.87
CA ASN A 229 26.82 -12.16 -8.25
C ASN A 229 26.71 -12.32 -6.71
N GLU A 230 27.85 -12.48 -6.02
CA GLU A 230 27.90 -12.73 -4.59
C GLU A 230 27.16 -11.66 -3.78
N LEU A 231 27.46 -10.37 -4.03
CA LEU A 231 26.79 -9.25 -3.33
C LEU A 231 25.29 -9.21 -3.59
N GLN A 232 24.86 -9.41 -4.83
CA GLN A 232 23.42 -9.47 -5.17
C GLN A 232 22.73 -10.61 -4.43
N TYR A 233 23.35 -11.79 -4.34
CA TYR A 233 22.78 -12.93 -3.64
C TYR A 233 22.71 -12.69 -2.13
N GLU A 234 23.80 -12.20 -1.51
CA GLU A 234 23.85 -11.86 -0.07
C GLU A 234 22.78 -10.82 0.29
N VAL A 235 22.65 -9.76 -0.49
CA VAL A 235 21.66 -8.70 -0.25
C VAL A 235 20.25 -9.25 -0.42
N THR A 236 19.94 -9.88 -1.57
CA THR A 236 18.54 -10.23 -1.90
C THR A 236 18.02 -11.45 -1.15
N MET A 237 18.90 -12.44 -0.90
CA MET A 237 18.50 -13.75 -0.35
C MET A 237 18.88 -13.95 1.11
N GLU A 238 19.91 -13.25 1.60
CA GLU A 238 20.42 -13.38 2.98
C GLU A 238 20.18 -12.11 3.81
N GLY A 239 19.64 -11.03 3.20
CA GLY A 239 19.28 -9.79 3.91
C GLY A 239 20.49 -8.92 4.28
N ALA A 240 21.60 -9.05 3.56
CA ALA A 240 22.77 -8.18 3.74
C ALA A 240 22.47 -6.74 3.25
N THR A 241 23.33 -5.80 3.62
CA THR A 241 23.29 -4.41 3.16
C THR A 241 24.65 -4.05 2.53
N GLU A 242 24.62 -3.49 1.33
CA GLU A 242 25.83 -2.98 0.65
C GLU A 242 26.38 -1.74 1.35
N PHE A 243 27.61 -1.33 1.02
CA PHE A 243 28.24 -0.17 1.63
C PHE A 243 27.60 1.16 1.18
N ALA A 244 27.42 2.07 2.16
CA ALA A 244 26.96 3.41 1.89
C ALA A 244 27.95 4.17 1.01
N PHE A 245 27.46 4.93 0.03
CA PHE A 245 28.21 5.74 -0.93
C PHE A 245 29.13 4.95 -1.89
N GLU A 246 29.27 3.64 -1.72
CA GLU A 246 30.08 2.74 -2.56
C GLU A 246 29.17 1.76 -3.32
N ASN A 247 28.08 2.27 -3.90
CA ASN A 247 27.10 1.47 -4.64
C ASN A 247 26.69 2.14 -5.96
N GLU A 248 26.18 1.34 -6.87
CA GLU A 248 26.04 1.71 -8.28
C GLU A 248 25.03 2.84 -8.51
N TYR A 249 23.92 2.88 -7.74
CA TYR A 249 22.80 3.75 -8.09
C TYR A 249 22.56 4.92 -7.14
N ASN A 250 23.36 5.08 -6.08
CA ASN A 250 23.23 6.24 -5.20
C ASN A 250 23.32 7.55 -6.00
N GLY A 251 24.34 7.72 -6.82
CA GLY A 251 24.57 8.91 -7.64
C GLY A 251 23.86 8.92 -9.00
N ASN A 252 23.10 7.87 -9.37
CA ASN A 252 22.48 7.78 -10.69
C ASN A 252 21.33 8.80 -10.83
N LYS A 253 21.38 9.64 -11.90
CA LYS A 253 20.38 10.68 -12.24
C LYS A 253 19.74 10.47 -13.62
N GLU A 254 20.08 9.37 -14.29
CA GLU A 254 19.53 9.06 -15.60
C GLU A 254 18.04 8.71 -15.52
N GLU A 255 17.26 9.13 -16.53
CA GLU A 255 15.83 8.77 -16.63
C GLU A 255 15.67 7.29 -16.95
N GLY A 256 14.84 6.60 -16.17
CA GLY A 256 14.56 5.18 -16.34
C GLY A 256 13.85 4.58 -15.14
N ILE A 257 13.83 3.25 -15.10
CA ILE A 257 13.22 2.48 -14.00
C ILE A 257 14.26 1.58 -13.33
N TYR A 258 14.02 1.30 -12.05
CA TYR A 258 14.77 0.32 -11.27
C TYR A 258 13.90 -0.93 -11.12
N VAL A 259 14.40 -2.07 -11.60
CA VAL A 259 13.69 -3.35 -11.57
C VAL A 259 14.35 -4.29 -10.57
N CYS A 260 13.57 -5.21 -9.99
CA CYS A 260 14.08 -6.24 -9.10
C CYS A 260 15.12 -7.10 -9.85
N VAL A 261 16.34 -7.25 -9.29
CA VAL A 261 17.38 -8.05 -9.93
C VAL A 261 17.01 -9.53 -10.01
N VAL A 262 16.16 -10.01 -9.08
CA VAL A 262 15.71 -11.42 -8.99
C VAL A 262 14.62 -11.75 -10.01
N THR A 263 13.65 -10.87 -10.19
CA THR A 263 12.43 -11.16 -10.99
C THR A 263 12.28 -10.28 -12.22
N GLY A 264 13.02 -9.16 -12.32
CA GLY A 264 12.79 -8.15 -13.34
C GLY A 264 11.54 -7.28 -13.10
N THR A 265 10.82 -7.44 -11.97
CA THR A 265 9.65 -6.62 -11.66
C THR A 265 10.03 -5.15 -11.51
N PRO A 266 9.39 -4.20 -12.21
CA PRO A 266 9.58 -2.78 -12.00
C PRO A 266 9.21 -2.37 -10.57
N LEU A 267 10.15 -1.70 -9.90
CA LEU A 267 10.01 -1.33 -8.49
C LEU A 267 9.89 0.19 -8.31
N PHE A 268 10.83 0.95 -8.89
CA PHE A 268 10.91 2.40 -8.68
C PHE A 268 11.18 3.15 -9.97
N SER A 269 10.69 4.40 -10.04
CA SER A 269 10.95 5.34 -11.12
C SER A 269 12.06 6.32 -10.76
N SER A 270 12.86 6.73 -11.74
CA SER A 270 13.82 7.83 -11.58
C SER A 270 13.15 9.16 -11.21
N LYS A 271 11.87 9.35 -11.53
CA LYS A 271 11.09 10.55 -11.15
C LYS A 271 10.80 10.62 -9.65
N ASP A 272 10.73 9.46 -9.00
CA ASP A 272 10.51 9.38 -7.54
C ASP A 272 11.83 9.29 -6.76
N LYS A 273 12.99 9.23 -7.46
CA LYS A 273 14.32 9.21 -6.84
C LYS A 273 14.77 10.61 -6.42
N TYR A 274 15.41 10.69 -5.26
CA TYR A 274 15.98 11.94 -4.75
C TYR A 274 17.28 11.72 -3.96
N GLU A 275 18.00 12.81 -3.71
CA GLU A 275 19.23 12.79 -2.92
C GLU A 275 18.92 12.90 -1.43
N SER A 276 18.94 11.79 -0.72
CA SER A 276 18.64 11.73 0.72
C SER A 276 19.86 11.99 1.61
N GLY A 277 21.08 11.88 1.07
CA GLY A 277 22.33 11.93 1.83
C GLY A 277 22.61 10.67 2.64
N SER A 278 21.77 9.62 2.53
CA SER A 278 21.94 8.36 3.28
C SER A 278 23.08 7.48 2.77
N GLY A 279 23.52 7.68 1.53
CA GLY A 279 24.53 6.86 0.86
C GLY A 279 23.96 5.70 0.04
N TRP A 280 22.64 5.57 -0.04
CA TRP A 280 21.92 4.60 -0.85
C TRP A 280 20.87 5.27 -1.73
N PRO A 281 20.51 4.67 -2.88
CA PRO A 281 19.42 5.19 -3.72
C PRO A 281 18.12 5.25 -2.91
N SER A 282 17.50 6.43 -2.94
CA SER A 282 16.32 6.73 -2.13
C SER A 282 15.18 7.22 -3.02
N PHE A 283 13.97 6.70 -2.74
CA PHE A 283 12.76 6.98 -3.53
C PHE A 283 11.62 7.42 -2.60
N THR A 284 10.69 8.21 -3.15
CA THR A 284 9.52 8.69 -2.40
C THR A 284 8.37 7.69 -2.37
N LYS A 285 8.30 6.79 -3.37
CA LYS A 285 7.30 5.72 -3.49
C LYS A 285 7.73 4.67 -4.51
N PRO A 286 7.18 3.45 -4.47
CA PRO A 286 7.30 2.47 -5.55
C PRO A 286 6.44 2.87 -6.76
N ILE A 287 6.67 2.24 -7.91
CA ILE A 287 5.80 2.36 -9.09
C ILE A 287 4.40 1.78 -8.79
N ASP A 288 4.36 0.68 -8.05
CA ASP A 288 3.14 0.02 -7.60
C ASP A 288 3.38 -0.59 -6.22
N ALA A 289 2.60 -0.17 -5.21
CA ALA A 289 2.74 -0.68 -3.84
C ALA A 289 2.45 -2.19 -3.72
N ARG A 290 1.70 -2.77 -4.67
CA ARG A 290 1.34 -4.20 -4.67
C ARG A 290 2.48 -5.14 -5.06
N VAL A 291 3.59 -4.62 -5.60
CA VAL A 291 4.76 -5.45 -6.00
C VAL A 291 5.77 -5.62 -4.88
N ILE A 292 5.57 -4.97 -3.75
CA ILE A 292 6.42 -5.05 -2.55
C ILE A 292 5.61 -5.46 -1.33
N ASP A 293 6.27 -6.12 -0.37
CA ASP A 293 5.79 -6.38 0.99
C ASP A 293 6.62 -5.56 1.97
N LYS A 294 6.01 -5.15 3.10
CA LYS A 294 6.62 -4.25 4.11
C LYS A 294 6.58 -4.87 5.52
N PRO A 295 7.23 -6.03 5.76
CA PRO A 295 7.24 -6.66 7.08
C PRO A 295 8.06 -5.85 8.08
N VAL A 296 7.68 -5.96 9.38
CA VAL A 296 8.45 -5.37 10.47
C VAL A 296 9.75 -6.15 10.67
N ASP A 297 10.88 -5.48 10.53
CA ASP A 297 12.20 -6.00 10.83
C ASP A 297 12.62 -5.63 12.26
N LYS A 298 12.90 -6.65 13.08
CA LYS A 298 13.34 -6.51 14.48
C LYS A 298 14.82 -6.88 14.68
N THR A 299 15.59 -6.98 13.60
CA THR A 299 17.00 -7.34 13.68
C THR A 299 17.85 -6.17 14.24
N LEU A 300 19.05 -6.47 14.71
CA LEU A 300 20.01 -5.50 15.23
C LEU A 300 19.48 -4.63 16.41
N GLY A 301 18.44 -5.08 17.12
CA GLY A 301 17.87 -4.33 18.24
C GLY A 301 17.10 -3.05 17.85
N MET A 302 16.78 -2.88 16.57
CA MET A 302 16.00 -1.78 16.03
C MET A 302 14.67 -2.31 15.47
N MET A 303 13.64 -1.46 15.47
CA MET A 303 12.40 -1.72 14.74
C MET A 303 12.41 -0.90 13.47
N ARG A 304 12.38 -1.57 12.33
CA ARG A 304 12.36 -0.96 11.00
C ARG A 304 11.29 -1.63 10.16
N VAL A 305 10.87 -1.00 9.08
CA VAL A 305 10.00 -1.62 8.07
C VAL A 305 10.89 -2.05 6.90
N GLU A 306 11.05 -3.36 6.74
CA GLU A 306 11.77 -3.94 5.61
C GLU A 306 10.94 -3.77 4.33
N VAL A 307 11.60 -3.58 3.20
CA VAL A 307 10.97 -3.63 1.87
C VAL A 307 11.46 -4.88 1.15
N ARG A 308 10.52 -5.74 0.76
CA ARG A 308 10.79 -6.98 0.02
C ARG A 308 10.07 -6.97 -1.32
N SER A 309 10.68 -7.55 -2.35
CA SER A 309 9.96 -7.86 -3.58
C SER A 309 8.93 -8.97 -3.32
N LYS A 310 7.65 -8.70 -3.59
CA LYS A 310 6.57 -9.68 -3.35
C LYS A 310 6.75 -10.97 -4.15
N LEU A 311 7.05 -10.87 -5.45
CA LEU A 311 7.22 -12.03 -6.33
C LEU A 311 8.51 -12.81 -6.05
N GLY A 312 9.61 -12.10 -5.79
CA GLY A 312 10.93 -12.71 -5.54
C GLY A 312 11.15 -13.10 -4.10
N ASN A 313 10.31 -12.64 -3.18
CA ASN A 313 10.53 -12.69 -1.73
C ASN A 313 11.96 -12.26 -1.37
N SER A 314 12.52 -11.28 -2.10
CA SER A 314 13.90 -10.82 -1.99
C SER A 314 13.98 -9.53 -1.19
N HIS A 315 14.98 -9.42 -0.31
CA HIS A 315 15.26 -8.18 0.41
C HIS A 315 15.67 -7.07 -0.57
N LEU A 316 15.08 -5.89 -0.42
CA LEU A 316 15.38 -4.71 -1.23
C LEU A 316 16.05 -3.60 -0.41
N GLY A 317 15.64 -3.41 0.82
CA GLY A 317 16.05 -2.34 1.72
C GLY A 317 15.03 -2.09 2.82
N HIS A 318 14.88 -0.82 3.23
CA HIS A 318 13.95 -0.41 4.27
C HIS A 318 13.23 0.89 3.89
N VAL A 319 12.05 1.11 4.45
CA VAL A 319 11.33 2.38 4.36
C VAL A 319 11.42 3.12 5.70
N PHE A 320 11.61 4.46 5.61
CA PHE A 320 11.76 5.39 6.72
C PHE A 320 10.77 6.55 6.57
N TYR A 321 10.51 7.27 7.67
CA TYR A 321 9.50 8.36 7.76
C TYR A 321 10.12 9.75 7.69
N ASP A 322 11.33 9.86 7.16
CA ASP A 322 12.12 11.07 7.03
C ASP A 322 12.24 11.52 5.56
N GLY A 323 11.33 11.06 4.71
CA GLY A 323 11.26 11.41 3.30
C GLY A 323 10.64 12.79 3.04
N PRO A 324 10.79 13.31 1.81
CA PRO A 324 10.20 14.58 1.43
C PRO A 324 8.67 14.48 1.22
N ALA A 325 7.99 15.63 1.31
CA ALA A 325 6.62 15.73 0.82
C ALA A 325 6.54 15.34 -0.67
N PRO A 326 5.43 14.78 -1.15
CA PRO A 326 4.14 14.65 -0.46
C PRO A 326 3.97 13.38 0.37
N THR A 327 4.83 12.36 0.23
CA THR A 327 4.63 11.07 0.89
C THR A 327 5.14 11.05 2.33
N GLY A 328 6.20 11.80 2.64
CA GLY A 328 6.91 11.69 3.91
C GLY A 328 7.76 10.42 4.03
N LEU A 329 7.70 9.51 3.04
CA LEU A 329 8.40 8.24 3.05
C LEU A 329 9.72 8.30 2.30
N ARG A 330 10.72 7.59 2.82
CA ARG A 330 12.00 7.34 2.15
C ARG A 330 12.23 5.84 2.01
N TYR A 331 12.08 5.35 0.81
CA TYR A 331 12.46 4.00 0.41
C TYR A 331 13.97 3.98 0.15
N CYS A 332 14.74 3.49 1.11
CA CYS A 332 16.20 3.41 1.06
C CYS A 332 16.61 2.00 0.61
N MET A 333 17.00 1.88 -0.66
CA MET A 333 17.16 0.59 -1.32
C MET A 333 18.63 0.26 -1.58
N ASN A 334 18.98 -1.04 -1.55
CA ASN A 334 20.26 -1.52 -2.01
C ASN A 334 20.34 -1.49 -3.54
N SER A 335 21.40 -0.90 -4.11
CA SER A 335 21.67 -0.96 -5.54
C SER A 335 21.78 -2.40 -6.03
N ALA A 336 22.45 -3.25 -5.24
CA ALA A 336 22.64 -4.68 -5.54
C ALA A 336 21.32 -5.46 -5.66
N ALA A 337 20.22 -4.99 -5.05
CA ALA A 337 18.90 -5.61 -5.16
C ALA A 337 18.16 -5.20 -6.43
N MET A 338 18.68 -4.25 -7.19
CA MET A 338 18.02 -3.66 -8.34
C MET A 338 18.90 -3.72 -9.59
N LYS A 339 18.26 -3.55 -10.75
CA LYS A 339 18.90 -3.28 -12.02
C LYS A 339 18.26 -2.03 -12.61
N PHE A 340 19.08 -1.07 -13.03
CA PHE A 340 18.60 0.12 -13.71
C PHE A 340 18.38 -0.16 -15.20
N VAL A 341 17.25 0.29 -15.73
CA VAL A 341 16.91 0.24 -17.14
C VAL A 341 16.68 1.66 -17.64
N PRO A 342 17.62 2.22 -18.42
CA PRO A 342 17.47 3.55 -18.97
C PRO A 342 16.22 3.71 -19.85
N LYS A 343 15.59 4.88 -19.82
CA LYS A 343 14.37 5.18 -20.62
C LYS A 343 14.55 4.80 -22.09
N SER A 344 15.71 5.08 -22.67
CA SER A 344 16.04 4.75 -24.06
C SER A 344 16.06 3.25 -24.38
N GLN A 345 16.23 2.40 -23.35
CA GLN A 345 16.30 0.96 -23.48
C GLN A 345 15.02 0.24 -23.00
N MET A 346 14.08 0.94 -22.36
CA MET A 346 12.90 0.33 -21.76
C MET A 346 12.05 -0.46 -22.76
N GLU A 347 11.85 0.06 -23.98
CA GLU A 347 11.06 -0.66 -24.99
C GLU A 347 11.74 -1.96 -25.43
N ALA A 348 13.04 -1.90 -25.73
CA ALA A 348 13.82 -3.07 -26.14
C ALA A 348 13.95 -4.11 -25.01
N ALA A 349 14.00 -3.66 -23.76
CA ALA A 349 14.05 -4.51 -22.58
C ALA A 349 12.68 -5.07 -22.13
N GLY A 350 11.60 -4.77 -22.87
CA GLY A 350 10.25 -5.27 -22.57
C GLY A 350 9.46 -4.43 -21.55
N TYR A 351 9.90 -3.23 -21.24
CA TYR A 351 9.27 -2.32 -20.27
C TYR A 351 8.54 -1.14 -20.93
N LYS A 352 8.11 -1.28 -22.19
CA LYS A 352 7.37 -0.25 -22.93
C LYS A 352 6.16 0.27 -22.15
N ASP A 353 5.44 -0.63 -21.49
CA ASP A 353 4.22 -0.33 -20.73
C ASP A 353 4.47 0.57 -19.51
N TYR A 354 5.74 0.75 -19.11
CA TYR A 354 6.16 1.61 -18.00
C TYR A 354 6.76 2.96 -18.42
N LEU A 355 6.77 3.30 -19.71
CA LEU A 355 7.31 4.59 -20.17
C LEU A 355 6.62 5.79 -19.50
N TRP A 356 5.33 5.66 -19.21
CA TRP A 356 4.54 6.69 -18.54
C TRP A 356 5.03 7.10 -17.15
N VAL A 357 5.76 6.22 -16.43
CA VAL A 357 6.28 6.56 -15.09
C VAL A 357 7.56 7.40 -15.17
N VAL A 358 8.16 7.53 -16.33
CA VAL A 358 9.39 8.32 -16.58
C VAL A 358 9.17 9.48 -17.56
N ASP A 359 7.95 9.66 -18.09
CA ASP A 359 7.53 10.82 -18.89
C ASP A 359 7.06 11.98 -17.97
#